data_6a4dc08b5c128be2cc819fde84cc6c0e
#
_entry.id   6a4dc08b5c128be2cc819fde84cc6c0e
#
_cell.length_a   1.000
_cell.length_b   1.000
_cell.length_c   1.000
_cell.angle_alpha   90.00
_cell.angle_beta   90.00
_cell.angle_gamma   90.00
#
_symmetry.space_group_name_H-M   'P 1'
#
loop_
_entity.id
_entity.type
_entity.pdbx_description
1 polymer ?
#
loop_
_entity_poly.entity_id
_entity_poly.type
_entity_poly.pdbx_seq_one_letter_code
_entity_poly.pdbx_strand_id
1 'polypeptide(L)'
;MKQTPSRYTKTAIILHWLIAIFIALMFVLGWYMAELPKEAPKQMAYDLFDLGVYTWQVAEEISPRTFYFNLHKSLGLTVLALIVFRILWRITHTPPAALSSYKAIEKKVATATHHSLYLLMLAVPVTGLTMAINSKYGVKWFGIDVIAGLDNKPVRDFFECTHEFVGIVLLVLIGIHLLGALKHKFIDKDNTMSRMSLK
;
A
#
# COMPACT_ATOMS: atom_id res chain seq x y z
N MET A 1 3.70 28.29 -24.10
CA MET A 1 2.85 27.16 -23.67
C MET A 1 3.77 25.98 -23.32
N LYS A 2 3.73 25.45 -22.05
CA LYS A 2 4.48 24.24 -21.70
C LYS A 2 3.85 23.05 -22.44
N GLN A 3 4.60 22.36 -23.28
CA GLN A 3 4.12 21.14 -23.93
C GLN A 3 3.79 20.09 -22.87
N THR A 4 2.61 19.48 -22.95
CA THR A 4 2.24 18.33 -22.10
C THR A 4 3.17 17.16 -22.41
N PRO A 5 3.78 16.54 -21.39
CA PRO A 5 4.69 15.42 -21.63
C PRO A 5 3.96 14.21 -22.24
N SER A 6 4.62 13.46 -23.11
CA SER A 6 4.07 12.24 -23.70
C SER A 6 4.07 11.04 -22.77
N ARG A 7 4.94 11.04 -21.72
CA ARG A 7 5.15 9.96 -20.74
C ARG A 7 5.28 10.50 -19.33
N TYR A 8 5.07 9.63 -18.35
CA TYR A 8 5.38 9.94 -16.94
C TYR A 8 6.87 10.08 -16.72
N THR A 9 7.26 10.85 -15.69
CA THR A 9 8.66 10.93 -15.25
C THR A 9 9.13 9.56 -14.73
N LYS A 10 10.43 9.28 -14.85
CA LYS A 10 11.01 8.02 -14.31
C LYS A 10 10.68 7.83 -12.82
N THR A 11 10.77 8.89 -12.03
CA THR A 11 10.42 8.88 -10.61
C THR A 11 8.95 8.47 -10.38
N ALA A 12 8.01 9.03 -11.15
CA ALA A 12 6.60 8.67 -11.04
C ALA A 12 6.36 7.18 -11.38
N ILE A 13 7.08 6.65 -12.38
CA ILE A 13 7.01 5.24 -12.77
C ILE A 13 7.57 4.33 -11.68
N ILE A 14 8.76 4.65 -11.17
CA ILE A 14 9.40 3.87 -10.09
C ILE A 14 8.52 3.85 -8.84
N LEU A 15 8.03 5.01 -8.40
CA LEU A 15 7.12 5.10 -7.25
C LEU A 15 5.82 4.31 -7.46
N HIS A 16 5.29 4.30 -8.68
CA HIS A 16 4.09 3.52 -8.98
C HIS A 16 4.32 2.02 -8.75
N TRP A 17 5.34 1.47 -9.37
CA TRP A 17 5.61 0.05 -9.30
C TRP A 17 6.07 -0.38 -7.91
N LEU A 18 6.91 0.44 -7.25
CA LEU A 18 7.35 0.18 -5.88
C LEU A 18 6.16 0.13 -4.91
N ILE A 19 5.27 1.14 -4.94
CA ILE A 19 4.07 1.17 -4.10
C ILE A 19 3.13 0.01 -4.45
N ALA A 20 2.95 -0.33 -5.72
CA ALA A 20 2.11 -1.45 -6.13
C ALA A 20 2.60 -2.79 -5.55
N ILE A 21 3.91 -3.04 -5.59
CA ILE A 21 4.53 -4.23 -5.00
C ILE A 21 4.33 -4.23 -3.47
N PHE A 22 4.60 -3.11 -2.80
CA PHE A 22 4.41 -3.01 -1.35
C PHE A 22 2.95 -3.21 -0.94
N ILE A 23 1.99 -2.63 -1.67
CA ILE A 23 0.55 -2.83 -1.37
C ILE A 23 0.19 -4.31 -1.53
N ALA A 24 0.62 -5.00 -2.59
CA ALA A 24 0.39 -6.43 -2.75
C ALA A 24 0.97 -7.24 -1.58
N LEU A 25 2.22 -6.94 -1.18
CA LEU A 25 2.87 -7.56 -0.03
C LEU A 25 2.11 -7.28 1.28
N MET A 26 1.59 -6.05 1.48
CA MET A 26 0.82 -5.68 2.67
C MET A 26 -0.49 -6.46 2.80
N PHE A 27 -1.17 -6.77 1.70
CA PHE A 27 -2.36 -7.64 1.72
C PHE A 27 -2.00 -9.07 2.09
N VAL A 28 -0.97 -9.64 1.46
CA VAL A 28 -0.49 -10.99 1.79
C VAL A 28 -0.09 -11.08 3.26
N LEU A 29 0.69 -10.11 3.73
CA LEU A 29 1.15 -10.06 5.12
C LEU A 29 -0.01 -9.85 6.10
N GLY A 30 -1.00 -9.01 5.75
CA GLY A 30 -2.19 -8.76 6.55
C GLY A 30 -3.03 -10.01 6.78
N TRP A 31 -3.29 -10.78 5.73
CA TRP A 31 -4.01 -12.04 5.82
C TRP A 31 -3.19 -13.10 6.58
N TYR A 32 -1.91 -13.26 6.25
CA TYR A 32 -1.05 -14.22 6.93
C TYR A 32 -0.99 -13.97 8.45
N MET A 33 -0.76 -12.73 8.88
CA MET A 33 -0.65 -12.43 10.32
C MET A 33 -1.99 -12.59 11.07
N ALA A 34 -3.12 -12.43 10.40
CA ALA A 34 -4.45 -12.60 11.01
C ALA A 34 -4.72 -14.05 11.38
N GLU A 35 -4.26 -15.00 10.55
CA GLU A 35 -4.43 -16.45 10.76
C GLU A 35 -3.45 -17.03 11.81
N LEU A 36 -2.41 -16.30 12.19
CA LEU A 36 -1.43 -16.79 13.17
C LEU A 36 -2.06 -16.96 14.55
N PRO A 37 -1.76 -18.08 15.26
CA PRO A 37 -2.29 -18.35 16.58
C PRO A 37 -1.86 -17.27 17.59
N LYS A 38 -2.78 -16.92 18.51
CA LYS A 38 -2.49 -15.92 19.55
C LYS A 38 -1.47 -16.46 20.57
N GLU A 39 -1.52 -17.75 20.81
CA GLU A 39 -0.64 -18.47 21.75
C GLU A 39 0.31 -19.37 20.95
N ALA A 40 1.47 -18.85 20.62
CA ALA A 40 2.54 -19.61 19.99
C ALA A 40 3.85 -19.40 20.76
N PRO A 41 4.77 -20.39 20.76
CA PRO A 41 6.08 -20.25 21.38
C PRO A 41 6.79 -18.99 20.89
N LYS A 42 7.39 -18.26 21.83
CA LYS A 42 8.22 -17.11 21.51
C LYS A 42 9.56 -17.58 20.95
N GLN A 43 10.12 -16.81 20.04
CA GLN A 43 11.38 -17.09 19.35
C GLN A 43 12.18 -15.80 19.18
N MET A 44 13.48 -15.94 18.99
CA MET A 44 14.40 -14.84 18.69
C MET A 44 14.74 -14.71 17.21
N ALA A 45 14.32 -15.69 16.38
CA ALA A 45 14.66 -15.76 14.98
C ALA A 45 13.42 -16.12 14.15
N TYR A 46 13.22 -15.39 13.07
CA TYR A 46 12.08 -15.57 12.16
C TYR A 46 12.55 -15.68 10.71
N ASP A 47 12.23 -16.80 10.08
CA ASP A 47 12.30 -16.93 8.63
C ASP A 47 11.00 -16.39 8.04
N LEU A 48 11.11 -15.48 7.08
CA LEU A 48 9.95 -14.80 6.51
C LEU A 48 9.12 -15.80 5.70
N PHE A 49 7.90 -16.08 6.16
CA PHE A 49 6.97 -17.07 5.59
C PHE A 49 7.55 -18.49 5.49
N ASP A 50 8.52 -18.83 6.31
CA ASP A 50 9.22 -20.13 6.31
C ASP A 50 9.82 -20.51 4.94
N LEU A 51 10.32 -19.50 4.21
CA LEU A 51 10.87 -19.66 2.86
C LEU A 51 12.34 -20.10 2.81
N GLY A 52 13.05 -20.11 3.94
CA GLY A 52 14.47 -20.45 4.02
C GLY A 52 15.41 -19.44 3.34
N VAL A 53 14.92 -18.23 3.04
CA VAL A 53 15.68 -17.21 2.28
C VAL A 53 16.46 -16.30 3.22
N TYR A 54 15.85 -15.88 4.32
CA TYR A 54 16.48 -14.96 5.26
C TYR A 54 15.87 -15.10 6.65
N THR A 55 16.75 -15.24 7.66
CA THR A 55 16.34 -15.31 9.07
C THR A 55 16.54 -13.95 9.74
N TRP A 56 15.44 -13.39 10.21
CA TRP A 56 15.42 -12.12 10.93
C TRP A 56 15.63 -12.34 12.42
N GLN A 57 16.68 -11.76 12.98
CA GLN A 57 16.93 -11.79 14.44
C GLN A 57 16.19 -10.64 15.12
N VAL A 58 15.56 -10.91 16.25
CA VAL A 58 14.91 -9.91 17.10
C VAL A 58 15.64 -9.78 18.42
N ALA A 59 15.57 -8.60 19.05
CA ALA A 59 16.29 -8.30 20.28
C ALA A 59 15.73 -9.03 21.50
N GLU A 60 14.44 -9.42 21.47
CA GLU A 60 13.73 -10.10 22.55
C GLU A 60 12.89 -11.22 21.98
N GLU A 61 12.65 -12.26 22.77
CA GLU A 61 11.74 -13.33 22.39
C GLU A 61 10.31 -12.81 22.25
N ILE A 62 9.76 -12.89 21.05
CA ILE A 62 8.38 -12.50 20.74
C ILE A 62 7.65 -13.67 20.08
N SER A 63 6.31 -13.65 20.06
CA SER A 63 5.53 -14.63 19.32
C SER A 63 5.56 -14.34 17.81
N PRO A 64 5.38 -15.36 16.94
CA PRO A 64 5.27 -15.14 15.49
C PRO A 64 4.23 -14.08 15.13
N ARG A 65 3.08 -14.12 15.78
CA ARG A 65 2.04 -13.12 15.60
C ARG A 65 2.56 -11.70 15.89
N THR A 66 3.24 -11.49 17.00
CA THR A 66 3.82 -10.18 17.36
C THR A 66 4.85 -9.72 16.31
N PHE A 67 5.70 -10.62 15.83
CA PHE A 67 6.69 -10.33 14.81
C PHE A 67 6.02 -9.81 13.52
N TYR A 68 5.05 -10.56 12.98
CA TYR A 68 4.39 -10.18 11.73
C TYR A 68 3.52 -8.92 11.87
N PHE A 69 2.85 -8.71 13.02
CA PHE A 69 2.15 -7.45 13.29
C PHE A 69 3.11 -6.24 13.33
N ASN A 70 4.29 -6.38 13.94
CA ASN A 70 5.29 -5.31 13.97
C ASN A 70 5.89 -5.06 12.57
N LEU A 71 6.12 -6.11 11.80
CA LEU A 71 6.57 -6.00 10.40
C LEU A 71 5.52 -5.29 9.55
N HIS A 72 4.24 -5.67 9.66
CA HIS A 72 3.14 -5.01 8.96
C HIS A 72 3.05 -3.50 9.31
N LYS A 73 3.13 -3.15 10.60
CA LYS A 73 3.14 -1.74 11.04
C LYS A 73 4.33 -0.97 10.48
N SER A 74 5.52 -1.56 10.49
CA SER A 74 6.75 -0.94 9.98
C SER A 74 6.68 -0.69 8.46
N LEU A 75 6.27 -1.70 7.71
CA LEU A 75 6.05 -1.58 6.26
C LEU A 75 4.90 -0.62 5.95
N GLY A 76 3.82 -0.64 6.72
CA GLY A 76 2.69 0.27 6.57
C GLY A 76 3.08 1.74 6.73
N LEU A 77 3.92 2.06 7.71
CA LEU A 77 4.48 3.42 7.89
C LEU A 77 5.40 3.80 6.72
N THR A 78 6.21 2.87 6.22
CA THR A 78 7.06 3.09 5.04
C THR A 78 6.21 3.34 3.79
N VAL A 79 5.16 2.56 3.58
CA VAL A 79 4.22 2.73 2.47
C VAL A 79 3.51 4.07 2.56
N LEU A 80 3.08 4.49 3.75
CA LEU A 80 2.48 5.81 3.96
C LEU A 80 3.42 6.94 3.52
N ALA A 81 4.69 6.89 3.92
CA ALA A 81 5.70 7.86 3.50
C ALA A 81 5.89 7.88 1.98
N LEU A 82 5.95 6.71 1.32
CA LEU A 82 6.05 6.60 -0.13
C LEU A 82 4.81 7.16 -0.85
N ILE A 83 3.61 6.94 -0.31
CA ILE A 83 2.37 7.48 -0.86
C ILE A 83 2.35 9.00 -0.76
N VAL A 84 2.70 9.55 0.41
CA VAL A 84 2.82 11.02 0.60
C VAL A 84 3.80 11.59 -0.40
N PHE A 85 5.00 11.00 -0.53
CA PHE A 85 6.00 11.46 -1.51
C PHE A 85 5.46 11.37 -2.95
N ARG A 86 4.75 10.29 -3.31
CA ARG A 86 4.11 10.15 -4.62
C ARG A 86 3.04 11.22 -4.88
N ILE A 87 2.23 11.57 -3.88
CA ILE A 87 1.22 12.64 -4.00
C ILE A 87 1.92 13.99 -4.23
N LEU A 88 2.94 14.31 -3.43
CA LEU A 88 3.73 15.53 -3.59
C LEU A 88 4.39 15.60 -4.97
N TRP A 89 4.94 14.48 -5.45
CA TRP A 89 5.50 14.41 -6.80
C TRP A 89 4.44 14.66 -7.87
N ARG A 90 3.24 14.11 -7.68
CA ARG A 90 2.13 14.24 -8.63
C ARG A 90 1.59 15.67 -8.75
N ILE A 91 1.54 16.43 -7.66
CA ILE A 91 1.06 17.82 -7.67
C ILE A 91 2.11 18.79 -8.21
N THR A 92 3.40 18.45 -8.13
CA THR A 92 4.50 19.28 -8.64
C THR A 92 4.90 18.97 -10.08
N HIS A 93 4.49 17.82 -10.63
CA HIS A 93 4.86 17.39 -11.98
C HIS A 93 3.62 17.09 -12.82
N THR A 94 3.46 17.82 -13.93
CA THR A 94 2.32 17.66 -14.84
C THR A 94 2.31 16.25 -15.45
N PRO A 95 1.22 15.50 -15.35
CA PRO A 95 1.10 14.19 -15.97
C PRO A 95 0.88 14.30 -17.48
N PRO A 96 1.11 13.21 -18.23
CA PRO A 96 0.71 13.12 -19.63
C PRO A 96 -0.79 13.32 -19.80
N ALA A 97 -1.19 14.02 -20.86
CA ALA A 97 -2.60 14.12 -21.23
C ALA A 97 -3.19 12.74 -21.57
N ALA A 98 -4.50 12.58 -21.37
CA ALA A 98 -5.19 11.37 -21.82
C ALA A 98 -5.00 11.16 -23.33
N LEU A 99 -4.92 9.89 -23.77
CA LEU A 99 -4.80 9.58 -25.20
C LEU A 99 -6.05 10.09 -25.94
N SER A 100 -5.85 10.56 -27.16
CA SER A 100 -6.94 11.00 -28.04
C SER A 100 -7.88 9.87 -28.40
N SER A 101 -7.38 8.63 -28.44
CA SER A 101 -8.14 7.41 -28.69
C SER A 101 -9.18 7.07 -27.63
N TYR A 102 -9.08 7.63 -26.41
CA TYR A 102 -10.02 7.32 -25.33
C TYR A 102 -11.39 7.92 -25.58
N LYS A 103 -12.43 7.10 -25.41
CA LYS A 103 -13.81 7.58 -25.37
C LYS A 103 -14.04 8.49 -24.15
N ALA A 104 -15.01 9.39 -24.22
CA ALA A 104 -15.30 10.35 -23.15
C ALA A 104 -15.62 9.64 -21.81
N ILE A 105 -16.34 8.53 -21.87
CA ILE A 105 -16.67 7.72 -20.68
C ILE A 105 -15.42 7.06 -20.09
N GLU A 106 -14.51 6.54 -20.89
CA GLU A 106 -13.25 5.93 -20.43
C GLU A 106 -12.38 6.95 -19.69
N LYS A 107 -12.29 8.18 -20.22
CA LYS A 107 -11.58 9.29 -19.55
C LYS A 107 -12.18 9.59 -18.16
N LYS A 108 -13.53 9.67 -18.06
CA LYS A 108 -14.21 9.93 -16.79
C LYS A 108 -13.99 8.80 -15.79
N VAL A 109 -14.18 7.54 -16.20
CA VAL A 109 -13.98 6.37 -15.36
C VAL A 109 -12.53 6.27 -14.89
N ALA A 110 -11.55 6.40 -15.78
CA ALA A 110 -10.14 6.38 -15.44
C ALA A 110 -9.78 7.50 -14.43
N THR A 111 -10.30 8.71 -14.63
CA THR A 111 -10.09 9.83 -13.70
C THR A 111 -10.68 9.54 -12.33
N ALA A 112 -11.93 9.06 -12.25
CA ALA A 112 -12.59 8.70 -11.00
C ALA A 112 -11.81 7.58 -10.27
N THR A 113 -11.47 6.50 -10.98
CA THR A 113 -10.69 5.38 -10.43
C THR A 113 -9.35 5.85 -9.85
N HIS A 114 -8.60 6.69 -10.57
CA HIS A 114 -7.33 7.19 -10.07
C HIS A 114 -7.47 8.07 -8.82
N HIS A 115 -8.47 8.97 -8.76
CA HIS A 115 -8.71 9.78 -7.57
C HIS A 115 -9.12 8.91 -6.37
N SER A 116 -10.01 7.94 -6.58
CA SER A 116 -10.42 7.00 -5.54
C SER A 116 -9.24 6.14 -5.05
N LEU A 117 -8.36 5.68 -5.95
CA LEU A 117 -7.14 4.97 -5.57
C LEU A 117 -6.21 5.85 -4.72
N TYR A 118 -5.98 7.11 -5.07
CA TYR A 118 -5.15 8.00 -4.24
C TYR A 118 -5.76 8.22 -2.86
N LEU A 119 -7.08 8.43 -2.78
CA LEU A 119 -7.78 8.58 -1.51
C LEU A 119 -7.64 7.34 -0.63
N LEU A 120 -7.91 6.15 -1.19
CA LEU A 120 -7.87 4.90 -0.43
C LEU A 120 -6.44 4.47 -0.09
N MET A 121 -5.47 4.66 -0.99
CA MET A 121 -4.06 4.41 -0.68
C MET A 121 -3.57 5.23 0.53
N LEU A 122 -4.12 6.44 0.74
CA LEU A 122 -3.83 7.25 1.92
C LEU A 122 -4.67 6.81 3.12
N ALA A 123 -5.97 6.54 2.94
CA ALA A 123 -6.89 6.19 4.01
C ALA A 123 -6.51 4.87 4.70
N VAL A 124 -6.11 3.83 3.94
CA VAL A 124 -5.72 2.54 4.51
C VAL A 124 -4.58 2.66 5.51
N PRO A 125 -3.39 3.18 5.19
CA PRO A 125 -2.31 3.28 6.17
C PRO A 125 -2.62 4.29 7.30
N VAL A 126 -3.41 5.33 7.06
CA VAL A 126 -3.81 6.29 8.10
C VAL A 126 -4.74 5.61 9.12
N THR A 127 -5.73 4.83 8.68
CA THR A 127 -6.61 4.08 9.59
C THR A 127 -5.82 3.03 10.37
N GLY A 128 -4.91 2.29 9.72
CA GLY A 128 -4.01 1.34 10.38
C GLY A 128 -3.07 1.99 11.39
N LEU A 129 -2.52 3.16 11.09
CA LEU A 129 -1.69 3.93 12.02
C LEU A 129 -2.51 4.40 13.23
N THR A 130 -3.73 4.91 13.00
CA THR A 130 -4.62 5.35 14.10
C THR A 130 -5.00 4.17 15.00
N MET A 131 -5.31 3.01 14.42
CA MET A 131 -5.55 1.78 15.17
C MET A 131 -4.31 1.39 16.02
N ALA A 132 -3.12 1.43 15.42
CA ALA A 132 -1.87 1.03 16.10
C ALA A 132 -1.50 1.98 17.26
N ILE A 133 -1.68 3.29 17.10
CA ILE A 133 -1.49 4.30 18.15
C ILE A 133 -2.44 4.06 19.33
N ASN A 134 -3.69 3.68 19.05
CA ASN A 134 -4.68 3.42 20.10
C ASN A 134 -4.59 2.01 20.70
N SER A 135 -3.66 1.17 20.23
CA SER A 135 -3.32 -0.09 20.90
C SER A 135 -2.39 0.14 22.10
N LYS A 136 -2.33 -0.81 23.03
CA LYS A 136 -1.37 -0.77 24.16
C LYS A 136 0.10 -0.88 23.71
N TYR A 137 0.35 -1.39 22.50
CA TYR A 137 1.70 -1.66 21.99
C TYR A 137 2.30 -0.48 21.20
N GLY A 138 1.50 0.51 20.80
CA GLY A 138 1.97 1.62 19.99
C GLY A 138 2.51 1.22 18.62
N VAL A 139 3.40 2.05 18.10
CA VAL A 139 4.02 1.88 16.78
C VAL A 139 5.53 1.81 16.91
N LYS A 140 6.09 0.69 16.43
CA LYS A 140 7.54 0.52 16.24
C LYS A 140 7.83 0.51 14.73
N TRP A 141 8.94 1.11 14.33
CA TRP A 141 9.46 1.08 12.96
C TRP A 141 10.75 0.27 12.94
N PHE A 142 10.67 -0.97 12.46
CA PHE A 142 11.77 -1.94 12.46
C PHE A 142 12.52 -2.04 13.80
N GLY A 143 11.75 -2.14 14.89
CA GLY A 143 12.28 -2.26 16.25
C GLY A 143 12.48 -0.93 16.99
N ILE A 144 12.50 0.21 16.29
CA ILE A 144 12.63 1.55 16.88
C ILE A 144 11.25 2.00 17.37
N ASP A 145 11.13 2.40 18.63
CA ASP A 145 9.90 2.98 19.19
C ASP A 145 9.66 4.38 18.57
N VAL A 146 8.53 4.54 17.85
CA VAL A 146 8.16 5.78 17.19
C VAL A 146 7.03 6.51 17.92
N ILE A 147 5.98 5.77 18.31
CA ILE A 147 4.81 6.34 18.99
C ILE A 147 4.39 5.37 20.10
N ALA A 148 4.28 5.87 21.33
CA ALA A 148 3.75 5.11 22.44
C ALA A 148 2.25 4.81 22.26
N GLY A 149 1.80 3.66 22.78
CA GLY A 149 0.40 3.27 22.72
C GLY A 149 -0.45 4.05 23.72
N LEU A 150 -1.66 4.42 23.31
CA LEU A 150 -2.63 5.16 24.15
C LEU A 150 -3.58 4.22 24.91
N ASP A 151 -3.60 2.92 24.58
CA ASP A 151 -4.48 1.88 25.15
C ASP A 151 -5.97 2.26 25.15
N ASN A 152 -6.43 2.92 24.07
CA ASN A 152 -7.82 3.31 23.88
C ASN A 152 -8.55 2.26 23.05
N LYS A 153 -9.09 1.25 23.73
CA LYS A 153 -9.75 0.09 23.09
C LYS A 153 -10.94 0.49 22.16
N PRO A 154 -11.90 1.36 22.56
CA PRO A 154 -13.00 1.73 21.68
C PRO A 154 -12.56 2.35 20.36
N VAL A 155 -11.58 3.26 20.40
CA VAL A 155 -11.03 3.91 19.19
C VAL A 155 -10.27 2.91 18.35
N ARG A 156 -9.44 2.05 18.98
CA ARG A 156 -8.73 0.97 18.29
C ARG A 156 -9.69 0.07 17.52
N ASP A 157 -10.74 -0.44 18.16
CA ASP A 157 -11.68 -1.40 17.57
C ASP A 157 -12.45 -0.77 16.41
N PHE A 158 -12.86 0.50 16.53
CA PHE A 158 -13.45 1.25 15.44
C PHE A 158 -12.54 1.37 14.21
N PHE A 159 -11.26 1.71 14.43
CA PHE A 159 -10.31 1.83 13.32
C PHE A 159 -9.84 0.49 12.78
N GLU A 160 -9.88 -0.60 13.56
CA GLU A 160 -9.66 -1.97 13.09
C GLU A 160 -10.69 -2.33 12.01
N CYS A 161 -11.99 -2.23 12.31
CA CYS A 161 -13.07 -2.42 11.35
C CYS A 161 -12.95 -1.51 10.12
N THR A 162 -12.60 -0.23 10.35
CA THR A 162 -12.46 0.74 9.26
C THR A 162 -11.30 0.38 8.36
N HIS A 163 -10.14 0.00 8.92
CA HIS A 163 -8.95 -0.41 8.17
C HIS A 163 -9.22 -1.63 7.28
N GLU A 164 -9.89 -2.65 7.81
CA GLU A 164 -10.28 -3.83 7.05
C GLU A 164 -11.23 -3.48 5.91
N PHE A 165 -12.28 -2.71 6.20
CA PHE A 165 -13.26 -2.30 5.20
C PHE A 165 -12.65 -1.48 4.07
N VAL A 166 -11.91 -0.41 4.39
CA VAL A 166 -11.26 0.43 3.35
C VAL A 166 -10.17 -0.34 2.59
N GLY A 167 -9.52 -1.32 3.25
CA GLY A 167 -8.59 -2.24 2.61
C GLY A 167 -9.26 -3.09 1.54
N ILE A 168 -10.42 -3.69 1.83
CA ILE A 168 -11.18 -4.47 0.86
C ILE A 168 -11.63 -3.59 -0.32
N VAL A 169 -12.12 -2.38 -0.05
CA VAL A 169 -12.51 -1.44 -1.10
C VAL A 169 -11.31 -1.06 -1.99
N LEU A 170 -10.14 -0.83 -1.38
CA LEU A 170 -8.89 -0.58 -2.14
C LEU A 170 -8.56 -1.77 -3.04
N LEU A 171 -8.63 -3.01 -2.54
CA LEU A 171 -8.32 -4.21 -3.31
C LEU A 171 -9.25 -4.36 -4.53
N VAL A 172 -10.56 -4.13 -4.35
CA VAL A 172 -11.52 -4.15 -5.45
C VAL A 172 -11.18 -3.08 -6.51
N LEU A 173 -10.85 -1.86 -6.09
CA LEU A 173 -10.46 -0.80 -7.03
C LEU A 173 -9.12 -1.07 -7.74
N ILE A 174 -8.17 -1.72 -7.07
CA ILE A 174 -6.94 -2.21 -7.71
C ILE A 174 -7.27 -3.24 -8.79
N GLY A 175 -8.20 -4.16 -8.51
CA GLY A 175 -8.69 -5.13 -9.51
C GLY A 175 -9.30 -4.44 -10.74
N ILE A 176 -10.16 -3.45 -10.54
CA ILE A 176 -10.76 -2.65 -11.62
C ILE A 176 -9.68 -1.89 -12.42
N HIS A 177 -8.73 -1.28 -11.72
CA HIS A 177 -7.60 -0.57 -12.35
C HIS A 177 -6.74 -1.51 -13.20
N LEU A 178 -6.43 -2.69 -12.70
CA LEU A 178 -5.66 -3.70 -13.42
C LEU A 178 -6.42 -4.21 -14.65
N LEU A 179 -7.71 -4.51 -14.54
CA LEU A 179 -8.55 -4.91 -15.67
C LEU A 179 -8.61 -3.83 -16.74
N GLY A 180 -8.73 -2.55 -16.34
CA GLY A 180 -8.65 -1.42 -17.27
C GLY A 180 -7.31 -1.36 -18.01
N ALA A 181 -6.19 -1.55 -17.31
CA ALA A 181 -4.86 -1.58 -17.91
C ALA A 181 -4.68 -2.77 -18.88
N LEU A 182 -5.19 -3.95 -18.52
CA LEU A 182 -5.18 -5.14 -19.38
C LEU A 182 -6.05 -4.94 -20.63
N LYS A 183 -7.23 -4.31 -20.49
CA LYS A 183 -8.08 -3.95 -21.64
C LYS A 183 -7.29 -3.08 -22.65
N HIS A 184 -6.63 -2.01 -22.17
CA HIS A 184 -5.83 -1.14 -23.03
C HIS A 184 -4.68 -1.88 -23.72
N LYS A 185 -4.05 -2.84 -23.02
CA LYS A 185 -2.93 -3.62 -23.57
C LYS A 185 -3.36 -4.63 -24.61
N PHE A 186 -4.43 -5.41 -24.34
CA PHE A 186 -4.77 -6.59 -25.13
C PHE A 186 -5.94 -6.37 -26.10
N ILE A 187 -6.91 -5.50 -25.76
CA ILE A 187 -8.09 -5.23 -26.55
C ILE A 187 -7.87 -3.98 -27.41
N ASP A 188 -7.59 -2.83 -26.76
CA ASP A 188 -7.45 -1.55 -27.46
C ASP A 188 -6.08 -1.44 -28.15
N LYS A 189 -5.07 -2.17 -27.66
CA LYS A 189 -3.69 -2.21 -28.17
C LYS A 189 -3.07 -0.83 -28.32
N ASP A 190 -3.37 0.07 -27.37
CA ASP A 190 -2.89 1.44 -27.37
C ASP A 190 -1.61 1.62 -26.50
N ASN A 191 -1.08 2.83 -26.46
CA ASN A 191 0.17 3.15 -25.79
C ASN A 191 0.01 3.44 -24.28
N THR A 192 -1.12 3.11 -23.64
CA THR A 192 -1.36 3.39 -22.21
C THR A 192 -0.30 2.77 -21.32
N MET A 193 -0.04 1.48 -21.50
CA MET A 193 0.94 0.75 -20.67
C MET A 193 2.38 1.20 -20.93
N SER A 194 2.73 1.57 -22.16
CA SER A 194 4.08 2.04 -22.50
C SER A 194 4.45 3.34 -21.80
N ARG A 195 3.46 4.18 -21.42
CA ARG A 195 3.67 5.41 -20.65
C ARG A 195 4.15 5.17 -19.22
N MET A 196 3.91 3.97 -18.69
CA MET A 196 4.30 3.51 -17.34
C MET A 196 5.44 2.48 -17.37
N SER A 197 6.14 2.35 -18.51
CA SER A 197 7.32 1.51 -18.67
C SER A 197 8.61 2.33 -18.52
N LEU A 198 9.66 1.74 -17.95
CA LEU A 198 11.00 2.36 -17.79
C LEU A 198 11.84 2.36 -19.08
N LYS A 199 11.31 1.79 -20.18
CA LYS A 199 11.99 1.76 -21.48
C LYS A 199 12.15 3.14 -22.11
#